data_60176d873c5b895868278e1e4acb1f8e
#
_entry.id   60176d873c5b895868278e1e4acb1f8e
#
_cell.length_a   1.000
_cell.length_b   1.000
_cell.length_c   1.000
_cell.angle_alpha   90.00
_cell.angle_beta   90.00
_cell.angle_gamma   90.00
#
_symmetry.space_group_name_H-M   'P 1'
#
loop_
_entity.id
_entity.type
_entity.pdbx_description
1 polymer ?
#
loop_
_entity_poly.entity_id
_entity_poly.type
_entity_poly.pdbx_seq_one_letter_code
_entity_poly.pdbx_strand_id
1 'polypeptide(L)'
;TAFSAMAIQKDITVNANVDSQLDMTQADNTPLPASIDMQYLPGRGLESYRLNTKIWSNSATSNVKVRLVSAANLTNEDGAETVPMTVKLGDKTLNTTDAEFTGSELFPGSVENGSAVLPLTISQTTKGILKTGQYSGVVSLMLTQATTAEGGA
;
A
#
# COMPACT_ATOMS: atom_id res chain seq x y z
N THR A 1 -19.22 -65.84 21.42
CA THR A 1 -18.43 -64.75 21.94
C THR A 1 -18.69 -63.46 21.15
N ALA A 2 -18.84 -62.40 21.86
CA ALA A 2 -19.06 -61.15 21.26
C ALA A 2 -17.76 -60.36 21.12
N PHE A 3 -17.59 -59.73 20.04
CA PHE A 3 -16.44 -58.84 19.86
C PHE A 3 -16.92 -57.43 20.06
N SER A 4 -16.18 -56.66 20.85
CA SER A 4 -16.44 -55.25 21.00
C SER A 4 -15.68 -54.52 19.95
N ALA A 5 -16.36 -53.71 19.21
CA ALA A 5 -15.70 -52.78 18.33
C ALA A 5 -15.07 -51.68 19.16
N MET A 6 -13.84 -51.40 18.90
CA MET A 6 -13.19 -50.27 19.54
C MET A 6 -13.25 -49.08 18.61
N ALA A 7 -13.74 -48.02 19.15
CA ALA A 7 -13.76 -46.74 18.41
C ALA A 7 -12.77 -45.82 19.08
N ILE A 8 -12.00 -45.13 18.28
CA ILE A 8 -11.06 -44.14 18.77
C ILE A 8 -11.51 -42.82 18.24
N GLN A 9 -11.58 -41.85 19.12
CA GLN A 9 -11.88 -40.49 18.72
C GLN A 9 -10.60 -39.67 18.84
N LYS A 10 -10.29 -38.99 17.81
CA LYS A 10 -9.14 -38.06 17.78
C LYS A 10 -9.68 -36.68 17.56
N ASP A 11 -9.23 -35.74 18.35
CA ASP A 11 -9.69 -34.37 18.25
C ASP A 11 -8.53 -33.49 17.87
N ILE A 12 -8.78 -32.58 16.94
CA ILE A 12 -7.85 -31.54 16.58
C ILE A 12 -8.57 -30.25 16.80
N THR A 13 -8.00 -29.38 17.64
CA THR A 13 -8.56 -28.08 17.88
C THR A 13 -8.08 -27.15 16.79
N VAL A 14 -9.02 -26.47 16.15
CA VAL A 14 -8.71 -25.56 15.05
C VAL A 14 -9.09 -24.17 15.47
N ASN A 15 -8.12 -23.27 15.44
CA ASN A 15 -8.33 -21.88 15.80
C ASN A 15 -7.99 -21.00 14.61
N ALA A 16 -8.72 -19.94 14.44
CA ALA A 16 -8.43 -18.94 13.43
C ALA A 16 -8.85 -17.58 13.95
N ASN A 17 -8.01 -16.59 13.75
CA ASN A 17 -8.35 -15.21 14.03
C ASN A 17 -8.64 -14.53 12.71
N VAL A 18 -9.79 -13.87 12.64
CA VAL A 18 -10.18 -13.19 11.41
C VAL A 18 -10.42 -11.73 11.76
N ASP A 19 -9.52 -10.89 11.32
CA ASP A 19 -9.64 -9.46 11.53
C ASP A 19 -9.98 -8.78 10.22
N SER A 20 -10.54 -7.59 10.33
CA SER A 20 -10.69 -6.75 9.16
C SER A 20 -9.36 -6.14 8.85
N GLN A 21 -8.56 -6.82 8.10
CA GLN A 21 -7.22 -6.34 7.80
C GLN A 21 -7.14 -5.75 6.42
N LEU A 22 -6.36 -4.71 6.33
CA LEU A 22 -5.93 -4.16 5.07
C LEU A 22 -4.48 -4.53 4.86
N ASP A 23 -4.13 -4.77 3.64
CA ASP A 23 -2.75 -4.96 3.25
C ASP A 23 -2.52 -4.34 1.89
N MET A 24 -1.28 -4.11 1.56
CA MET A 24 -0.90 -3.57 0.27
C MET A 24 0.35 -4.30 -0.20
N THR A 25 0.28 -4.80 -1.41
CA THR A 25 1.38 -5.57 -1.99
C THR A 25 1.65 -5.07 -3.40
N GLN A 26 2.69 -5.61 -4.02
CA GLN A 26 2.84 -5.44 -5.44
C GLN A 26 1.74 -6.21 -6.16
N ALA A 27 1.47 -5.85 -7.39
CA ALA A 27 0.37 -6.47 -8.15
C ALA A 27 0.56 -7.97 -8.36
N ASP A 28 1.81 -8.46 -8.27
CA ASP A 28 2.09 -9.88 -8.39
C ASP A 28 2.06 -10.62 -7.06
N ASN A 29 1.49 -10.00 -6.03
CA ASN A 29 1.32 -10.55 -4.69
C ASN A 29 2.61 -10.63 -3.88
N THR A 30 3.68 -10.03 -4.34
CA THR A 30 4.91 -9.97 -3.56
C THR A 30 4.87 -8.75 -2.64
N PRO A 31 5.62 -8.78 -1.55
CA PRO A 31 5.67 -7.62 -0.65
C PRO A 31 6.19 -6.37 -1.35
N LEU A 32 5.76 -5.21 -0.88
CA LEU A 32 6.33 -3.97 -1.36
C LEU A 32 7.83 -3.96 -1.07
N PRO A 33 8.64 -3.38 -1.97
CA PRO A 33 10.08 -3.34 -1.73
C PRO A 33 10.40 -2.51 -0.51
N ALA A 34 11.41 -2.95 0.25
CA ALA A 34 11.85 -2.21 1.42
C ALA A 34 12.54 -0.90 1.03
N SER A 35 13.14 -0.86 -0.13
CA SER A 35 13.77 0.36 -0.65
C SER A 35 13.75 0.34 -2.17
N ILE A 36 13.79 1.52 -2.74
CA ILE A 36 13.91 1.68 -4.19
C ILE A 36 15.00 2.71 -4.46
N ASP A 37 15.59 2.61 -5.63
CA ASP A 37 16.57 3.59 -6.08
C ASP A 37 15.99 4.32 -7.27
N MET A 38 16.03 5.65 -7.20
CA MET A 38 15.56 6.47 -8.32
C MET A 38 16.77 6.92 -9.12
N GLN A 39 16.63 6.87 -10.43
CA GLN A 39 17.70 7.24 -11.32
C GLN A 39 17.71 8.74 -11.54
N TYR A 40 18.88 9.35 -11.42
CA TYR A 40 19.03 10.77 -11.73
C TYR A 40 19.46 10.92 -13.19
N LEU A 41 18.74 11.77 -13.90
CA LEU A 41 19.04 12.06 -15.30
C LEU A 41 19.66 13.45 -15.35
N PRO A 42 20.93 13.57 -15.71
CA PRO A 42 21.57 14.87 -15.78
C PRO A 42 20.80 15.83 -16.68
N GLY A 43 20.62 17.04 -16.21
CA GLY A 43 19.87 18.04 -16.95
C GLY A 43 18.37 17.98 -16.78
N ARG A 44 17.84 16.90 -16.19
CA ARG A 44 16.39 16.72 -16.07
C ARG A 44 15.92 16.57 -14.63
N GLY A 45 16.67 15.86 -13.80
CA GLY A 45 16.25 15.54 -12.45
C GLY A 45 16.02 14.04 -12.27
N LEU A 46 15.29 13.69 -11.24
CA LEU A 46 15.01 12.28 -10.95
C LEU A 46 13.96 11.74 -11.89
N GLU A 47 14.20 10.54 -12.39
CA GLU A 47 13.22 9.84 -13.18
C GLU A 47 12.14 9.28 -12.25
N SER A 48 10.88 9.38 -12.67
CA SER A 48 9.77 8.87 -11.87
C SER A 48 9.89 7.36 -11.68
N TYR A 49 9.55 6.90 -10.49
CA TYR A 49 9.51 5.47 -10.19
C TYR A 49 8.06 5.03 -10.14
N ARG A 50 7.76 3.91 -10.79
CA ARG A 50 6.41 3.39 -10.85
C ARG A 50 6.39 1.93 -10.40
N LEU A 51 5.41 1.61 -9.55
CA LEU A 51 5.26 0.27 -9.02
C LEU A 51 3.78 -0.06 -9.07
N ASN A 52 3.44 -1.17 -9.69
CA ASN A 52 2.05 -1.60 -9.71
C ASN A 52 1.73 -2.31 -8.41
N THR A 53 0.65 -1.86 -7.77
CA THR A 53 0.27 -2.35 -6.44
C THR A 53 -1.18 -2.79 -6.42
N LYS A 54 -1.52 -3.52 -5.37
CA LYS A 54 -2.91 -3.88 -5.06
C LYS A 54 -3.13 -3.68 -3.57
N ILE A 55 -4.37 -3.34 -3.25
CA ILE A 55 -4.84 -3.29 -1.88
C ILE A 55 -5.66 -4.54 -1.63
N TRP A 56 -5.52 -5.11 -0.45
CA TRP A 56 -6.24 -6.31 -0.03
C TRP A 56 -7.13 -5.95 1.14
N SER A 57 -8.34 -6.47 1.14
CA SER A 57 -9.32 -6.21 2.19
C SER A 57 -10.26 -7.39 2.32
N ASN A 58 -10.86 -7.52 3.48
CA ASN A 58 -11.92 -8.52 3.68
C ASN A 58 -13.30 -8.01 3.28
N SER A 59 -13.41 -6.75 2.90
CA SER A 59 -14.70 -6.16 2.55
C SER A 59 -14.64 -5.52 1.17
N ALA A 60 -15.52 -5.93 0.29
CA ALA A 60 -15.61 -5.35 -1.04
C ALA A 60 -16.38 -4.03 -1.06
N THR A 61 -17.06 -3.70 0.03
CA THR A 61 -17.94 -2.53 0.07
C THR A 61 -17.39 -1.40 0.93
N SER A 62 -16.43 -1.68 1.79
CA SER A 62 -15.85 -0.64 2.63
C SER A 62 -14.89 0.21 1.84
N ASN A 63 -14.96 1.50 2.05
CA ASN A 63 -14.01 2.42 1.44
C ASN A 63 -12.68 2.35 2.18
N VAL A 64 -11.61 2.64 1.46
CA VAL A 64 -10.27 2.64 2.02
C VAL A 64 -9.70 4.04 1.90
N LYS A 65 -9.18 4.54 3.00
CA LYS A 65 -8.53 5.84 3.03
C LYS A 65 -7.04 5.63 3.06
N VAL A 66 -6.33 6.36 2.23
CA VAL A 66 -4.87 6.25 2.12
C VAL A 66 -4.28 7.64 2.27
N ARG A 67 -3.25 7.74 3.08
CA ARG A 67 -2.55 9.00 3.23
C ARG A 67 -1.06 8.75 3.46
N LEU A 68 -0.28 9.79 3.32
CA LEU A 68 1.10 9.76 3.74
C LEU A 68 1.16 10.05 5.23
N VAL A 69 2.04 9.37 5.94
CA VAL A 69 2.25 9.64 7.36
C VAL A 69 2.89 11.01 7.53
N SER A 70 3.79 11.37 6.61
CA SER A 70 4.42 12.69 6.59
C SER A 70 4.71 13.05 5.15
N ALA A 71 4.99 14.33 4.89
CA ALA A 71 5.30 14.79 3.55
C ALA A 71 6.50 14.03 2.99
N ALA A 72 6.43 13.69 1.71
CA ALA A 72 7.48 12.93 1.06
C ALA A 72 8.58 13.87 0.58
N ASN A 73 9.76 13.72 1.14
CA ASN A 73 10.91 14.52 0.77
C ASN A 73 12.15 13.65 0.73
N LEU A 74 13.08 14.00 -0.14
CA LEU A 74 14.43 13.46 -0.09
C LEU A 74 15.35 14.54 0.44
N THR A 75 16.32 14.14 1.25
CA THR A 75 17.33 15.06 1.75
C THR A 75 18.71 14.48 1.48
N ASN A 76 19.68 15.37 1.29
CA ASN A 76 21.03 14.93 1.09
C ASN A 76 21.70 14.60 2.43
N GLU A 77 22.95 14.13 2.39
CA GLU A 77 23.59 13.57 3.57
C GLU A 77 23.77 14.56 4.72
N ASP A 78 23.89 15.85 4.43
CA ASP A 78 24.03 16.85 5.49
C ASP A 78 22.72 17.57 5.80
N GLY A 79 21.65 17.20 5.13
CA GLY A 79 20.33 17.79 5.37
C GLY A 79 20.16 19.18 4.80
N ALA A 80 21.14 19.69 4.07
CA ALA A 80 21.07 21.07 3.55
C ALA A 80 20.15 21.19 2.33
N GLU A 81 19.95 20.10 1.59
CA GLU A 81 19.12 20.09 0.40
C GLU A 81 17.93 19.23 0.64
N THR A 82 16.75 19.75 0.36
CA THR A 82 15.47 18.99 0.46
C THR A 82 14.79 19.02 -0.88
N VAL A 83 14.37 17.86 -1.34
CA VAL A 83 13.69 17.69 -2.62
C VAL A 83 12.28 17.19 -2.34
N PRO A 84 11.27 18.02 -2.54
CA PRO A 84 9.88 17.56 -2.37
C PRO A 84 9.54 16.53 -3.43
N MET A 85 8.87 15.48 -2.99
CA MET A 85 8.44 14.39 -3.87
C MET A 85 6.93 14.33 -3.92
N THR A 86 6.42 13.89 -5.05
CA THR A 86 4.99 13.67 -5.25
C THR A 86 4.74 12.18 -5.30
N VAL A 87 3.76 11.72 -4.53
CA VAL A 87 3.37 10.33 -4.49
C VAL A 87 1.93 10.22 -4.98
N LYS A 88 1.72 9.39 -5.99
CA LYS A 88 0.37 9.16 -6.52
C LYS A 88 0.05 7.69 -6.40
N LEU A 89 -1.19 7.40 -6.06
CA LEU A 89 -1.70 6.03 -6.06
C LEU A 89 -2.92 6.02 -6.99
N GLY A 90 -2.81 5.27 -8.09
CA GLY A 90 -3.80 5.36 -9.14
C GLY A 90 -3.79 6.77 -9.71
N ASP A 91 -4.93 7.40 -9.73
CA ASP A 91 -5.06 8.78 -10.21
C ASP A 91 -5.12 9.80 -9.08
N LYS A 92 -4.91 9.38 -7.84
CA LYS A 92 -5.01 10.27 -6.68
C LYS A 92 -3.62 10.63 -6.17
N THR A 93 -3.39 11.92 -5.97
CA THR A 93 -2.16 12.39 -5.35
C THR A 93 -2.31 12.27 -3.84
N LEU A 94 -1.33 11.62 -3.23
CA LEU A 94 -1.36 11.38 -1.79
C LEU A 94 -0.63 12.50 -1.05
N ASN A 95 -1.19 12.87 0.09
CA ASN A 95 -0.54 13.78 1.01
C ASN A 95 -0.91 13.37 2.43
N THR A 96 -0.74 14.23 3.40
CA THR A 96 -1.04 13.88 4.79
C THR A 96 -2.53 13.93 5.12
N THR A 97 -3.37 14.28 4.15
CA THR A 97 -4.82 14.21 4.28
C THR A 97 -5.31 12.96 3.58
N ASP A 98 -6.32 12.30 4.13
CA ASP A 98 -6.83 11.05 3.57
C ASP A 98 -7.35 11.24 2.15
N ALA A 99 -6.92 10.36 1.25
CA ALA A 99 -7.54 10.18 -0.05
C ALA A 99 -8.44 8.95 0.04
N GLU A 100 -9.66 9.07 -0.43
CA GLU A 100 -10.62 7.98 -0.27
C GLU A 100 -10.79 7.22 -1.58
N PHE A 101 -10.69 5.89 -1.47
CA PHE A 101 -10.96 4.97 -2.57
C PHE A 101 -12.22 4.20 -2.19
N THR A 102 -13.21 4.19 -3.06
CA THR A 102 -14.44 3.48 -2.75
C THR A 102 -14.23 1.99 -2.89
N GLY A 103 -14.99 1.23 -2.10
CA GLY A 103 -14.92 -0.23 -2.20
C GLY A 103 -15.28 -0.71 -3.60
N SER A 104 -16.25 -0.07 -4.24
CA SER A 104 -16.68 -0.50 -5.57
C SER A 104 -15.62 -0.24 -6.64
N GLU A 105 -14.84 0.82 -6.52
CA GLU A 105 -13.77 1.05 -7.50
C GLU A 105 -12.55 0.17 -7.23
N LEU A 106 -12.31 -0.17 -5.98
CA LEU A 106 -11.19 -1.05 -5.64
C LEU A 106 -11.50 -2.51 -5.96
N PHE A 107 -12.70 -2.96 -5.62
CA PHE A 107 -13.07 -4.37 -5.72
C PHE A 107 -14.35 -4.53 -6.54
N PRO A 108 -14.27 -4.33 -7.86
CA PRO A 108 -15.49 -4.34 -8.67
C PRO A 108 -16.19 -5.70 -8.73
N GLY A 109 -15.51 -6.78 -8.49
CA GLY A 109 -16.14 -8.09 -8.52
C GLY A 109 -16.14 -8.75 -7.16
N SER A 110 -14.96 -8.93 -6.61
CA SER A 110 -14.79 -9.59 -5.32
C SER A 110 -13.46 -9.18 -4.74
N VAL A 111 -13.21 -9.60 -3.49
CA VAL A 111 -11.95 -9.28 -2.82
C VAL A 111 -10.90 -10.37 -2.98
N GLU A 112 -11.26 -11.51 -3.56
CA GLU A 112 -10.38 -12.68 -3.46
C GLU A 112 -9.07 -12.53 -4.24
N ASN A 113 -9.04 -11.69 -5.24
CA ASN A 113 -7.81 -11.45 -6.02
C ASN A 113 -7.22 -10.07 -5.74
N GLY A 114 -7.60 -9.46 -4.63
CA GLY A 114 -7.16 -8.12 -4.30
C GLY A 114 -7.90 -7.07 -5.09
N SER A 115 -7.46 -5.84 -4.96
CA SER A 115 -8.07 -4.73 -5.69
C SER A 115 -7.66 -4.72 -7.15
N ALA A 116 -8.26 -3.82 -7.90
CA ALA A 116 -7.72 -3.45 -9.21
C ALA A 116 -6.29 -2.95 -9.02
N VAL A 117 -5.49 -3.04 -10.06
CA VAL A 117 -4.09 -2.59 -10.00
C VAL A 117 -4.05 -1.08 -9.85
N LEU A 118 -3.32 -0.64 -8.84
CA LEU A 118 -3.13 0.78 -8.56
C LEU A 118 -1.66 1.12 -8.74
N PRO A 119 -1.30 1.86 -9.79
CA PRO A 119 0.08 2.27 -9.94
C PRO A 119 0.47 3.25 -8.84
N LEU A 120 1.55 2.93 -8.13
CA LEU A 120 2.15 3.84 -7.18
C LEU A 120 3.30 4.54 -7.89
N THR A 121 3.23 5.85 -7.98
CA THR A 121 4.23 6.64 -8.69
C THR A 121 4.87 7.61 -7.73
N ILE A 122 6.20 7.64 -7.71
CA ILE A 122 6.96 8.57 -6.89
C ILE A 122 7.78 9.42 -7.87
N SER A 123 7.64 10.73 -7.77
CA SER A 123 8.31 11.64 -8.69
C SER A 123 8.74 12.90 -7.98
N GLN A 124 9.71 13.58 -8.59
CA GLN A 124 10.16 14.87 -8.12
C GLN A 124 9.03 15.88 -8.39
N THR A 125 8.61 16.60 -7.35
CA THR A 125 7.47 17.52 -7.49
C THR A 125 7.75 18.59 -8.53
N THR A 126 8.92 19.20 -8.45
CA THR A 126 9.35 20.15 -9.46
C THR A 126 10.58 19.58 -10.14
N LYS A 127 10.41 19.18 -11.40
CA LYS A 127 11.52 18.61 -12.15
C LYS A 127 12.63 19.63 -12.30
N GLY A 128 13.84 19.17 -12.16
CA GLY A 128 15.00 20.04 -12.31
C GLY A 128 16.27 19.40 -11.81
N ILE A 129 17.35 20.08 -12.07
CA ILE A 129 18.69 19.65 -11.70
C ILE A 129 18.83 19.70 -10.19
N LEU A 130 19.45 18.67 -9.62
CA LEU A 130 19.72 18.60 -8.21
C LEU A 130 21.23 18.76 -7.98
N LYS A 131 21.58 19.32 -6.83
CA LYS A 131 22.97 19.40 -6.45
C LYS A 131 23.53 18.01 -6.22
N THR A 132 24.83 17.86 -6.49
CA THR A 132 25.51 16.58 -6.28
C THR A 132 25.41 16.17 -4.82
N GLY A 133 25.11 14.90 -4.61
CA GLY A 133 25.01 14.35 -3.26
C GLY A 133 24.22 13.05 -3.29
N GLN A 134 24.15 12.43 -2.14
CA GLN A 134 23.31 11.24 -1.95
C GLN A 134 22.06 11.67 -1.22
N TYR A 135 20.93 11.33 -1.79
CA TYR A 135 19.64 11.74 -1.27
C TYR A 135 18.87 10.51 -0.81
N SER A 136 18.18 10.65 0.29
CA SER A 136 17.34 9.59 0.81
C SER A 136 16.13 10.15 1.51
N GLY A 137 15.13 9.32 1.65
CA GLY A 137 13.91 9.65 2.37
C GLY A 137 13.04 8.42 2.49
N VAL A 138 11.97 8.55 3.25
CA VAL A 138 11.05 7.45 3.47
C VAL A 138 9.66 7.91 3.06
N VAL A 139 8.98 7.09 2.28
CA VAL A 139 7.58 7.29 1.94
C VAL A 139 6.79 6.30 2.78
N SER A 140 6.00 6.81 3.71
CA SER A 140 5.20 5.97 4.59
C SER A 140 3.73 6.16 4.27
N LEU A 141 3.05 5.07 3.99
CA LEU A 141 1.63 5.07 3.67
C LEU A 141 0.85 4.54 4.86
N MET A 142 -0.28 5.15 5.13
CA MET A 142 -1.21 4.65 6.12
C MET A 142 -2.54 4.38 5.43
N LEU A 143 -3.01 3.14 5.55
CA LEU A 143 -4.28 2.71 4.99
C LEU A 143 -5.25 2.50 6.14
N THR A 144 -6.45 3.01 5.98
CA THR A 144 -7.51 2.87 6.99
C THR A 144 -8.77 2.43 6.28
N GLN A 145 -9.39 1.38 6.79
CA GLN A 145 -10.66 0.94 6.25
C GLN A 145 -11.78 1.67 6.95
N ALA A 146 -12.64 2.30 6.17
CA ALA A 146 -13.79 2.97 6.74
C ALA A 146 -14.76 1.95 7.29
N THR A 147 -15.37 2.24 8.42
CA THR A 147 -16.40 1.38 8.95
C THR A 147 -17.66 1.60 8.13
N THR A 148 -18.24 0.48 7.72
CA THR A 148 -19.44 0.62 6.92
C THR A 148 -20.62 0.80 7.73
N ALA A 149 -20.49 0.56 8.90
CA ALA A 149 -21.62 0.63 9.62
C ALA A 149 -22.14 1.81 9.66
N GLU A 150 -21.76 2.05 9.48
CA GLU A 150 -22.25 2.76 9.49
C GLU A 150 -22.49 3.16 8.72
N GLY A 151 -21.96 2.99 8.28
CA GLY A 151 -22.23 3.52 7.54
C GLY A 151 -23.31 3.47 7.44
N GLY A 152 -23.36 3.52 7.20
CA GLY A 152 -24.24 3.54 7.03
C GLY A 152 -24.93 3.57 7.85
N ALA A 153 -24.81 3.38 8.20
CA ALA A 153 -25.65 3.35 8.92
C ALA A 153 -26.06 3.89 8.73
#